data_74cb3c7895af25b5727768d0f1b8ed0d
#
_entry.id   74cb3c7895af25b5727768d0f1b8ed0d
#
_cell.length_a   1.000
_cell.length_b   1.000
_cell.length_c   1.000
_cell.angle_alpha   90.00
_cell.angle_beta   90.00
_cell.angle_gamma   90.00
#
_symmetry.space_group_name_H-M   'P 1'
#
loop_
_entity.id
_entity.type
_entity.pdbx_description
1 polymer ?
#
loop_
_entity_poly.entity_id
_entity_poly.type
_entity_poly.pdbx_seq_one_letter_code
_entity_poly.pdbx_strand_id
1 'polypeptide(L)'
;MKKRILMLGAGVMQGVAIACAKEKGWEVVACDGNPDAPCRKAAHRFAPIDLKDVGALTAFAKELQANGGLDGVFTAATDFSASVAAVARSCGLPGHSLEAALNASDKTRMRACFAKAGVPSPKYIVVGDPAPAICASLMKQAEIGYPVVVKPVDNMGARGCRKVDSETSLSSALSSALRFSRSGTAIVEEFMEGPEFSIEGLFFDDSLHLTGLADRHIRFSPYFIEMGHTIPSSFPAETQEALVRVFEAGVRSLGLSHGAVKGDIKLTPLGPMVGEIAGRLSGGYMSGWTFPYSSGIDLTGAALDLCAGSRPDSLVPAIDMVCAERAWISIPGTAAVVSGLQKARTIPFVRDILPRIEEGASLVFPTNNVEKCGNCLAVAPDRLSASSAAEEACRTVFIRLEPGNPETDAFLSVAPGCEPRFPPDAFTLSQDSYPLSFDQPVLYSNVYMPKALFSRKDSATDWHGSTAAGALSKALSIAPGLSELLSVPSHPLYQPCWLAFLRGGAQGLVYVYDANASS
;
A
#
# COMPACT_ATOMS: atom_id res chain seq x y z
N MET A 1 -35.50 -15.64 -8.39
CA MET A 1 -34.44 -15.91 -9.40
C MET A 1 -33.09 -15.74 -8.73
N LYS A 2 -32.09 -16.47 -9.18
CA LYS A 2 -30.70 -16.31 -8.69
C LYS A 2 -30.17 -14.97 -9.17
N LYS A 3 -29.69 -14.10 -8.25
CA LYS A 3 -29.08 -12.81 -8.63
C LYS A 3 -27.82 -13.01 -9.48
N ARG A 4 -27.55 -12.12 -10.43
CA ARG A 4 -26.37 -12.10 -11.28
C ARG A 4 -25.62 -10.79 -11.13
N ILE A 5 -24.31 -10.86 -10.86
CA ILE A 5 -23.44 -9.69 -10.71
C ILE A 5 -22.36 -9.69 -11.79
N LEU A 6 -22.14 -8.52 -12.42
CA LEU A 6 -20.99 -8.25 -13.27
C LEU A 6 -19.86 -7.66 -12.41
N MET A 7 -18.79 -8.44 -12.22
CA MET A 7 -17.59 -8.03 -11.49
C MET A 7 -16.58 -7.41 -12.44
N LEU A 8 -16.23 -6.14 -12.26
CA LEU A 8 -15.17 -5.47 -12.99
C LEU A 8 -13.83 -5.67 -12.26
N GLY A 9 -12.99 -6.52 -12.84
CA GLY A 9 -11.74 -7.02 -12.30
C GLY A 9 -11.82 -8.47 -11.81
N ALA A 10 -10.74 -9.21 -12.04
CA ALA A 10 -10.56 -10.59 -11.57
C ALA A 10 -9.18 -10.80 -10.94
N GLY A 11 -8.59 -9.74 -10.37
CA GLY A 11 -7.36 -9.79 -9.58
C GLY A 11 -7.59 -10.37 -8.17
N VAL A 12 -6.51 -10.52 -7.41
CA VAL A 12 -6.55 -11.09 -6.04
C VAL A 12 -7.54 -10.35 -5.13
N MET A 13 -7.59 -9.03 -5.20
CA MET A 13 -8.47 -8.23 -4.36
C MET A 13 -9.96 -8.39 -4.70
N GLN A 14 -10.30 -8.66 -5.97
CA GLN A 14 -11.68 -8.96 -6.38
C GLN A 14 -12.08 -10.40 -6.04
N GLY A 15 -11.10 -11.27 -5.79
CA GLY A 15 -11.34 -12.67 -5.44
C GLY A 15 -12.26 -12.83 -4.22
N VAL A 16 -12.10 -11.98 -3.20
CA VAL A 16 -12.99 -11.98 -2.02
C VAL A 16 -14.42 -11.63 -2.40
N ALA A 17 -14.63 -10.61 -3.22
CA ALA A 17 -15.98 -10.22 -3.65
C ALA A 17 -16.62 -11.29 -4.55
N ILE A 18 -15.82 -11.96 -5.39
CA ILE A 18 -16.29 -13.10 -6.20
C ILE A 18 -16.72 -14.27 -5.29
N ALA A 19 -15.91 -14.61 -4.27
CA ALA A 19 -16.22 -15.67 -3.32
C ALA A 19 -17.47 -15.34 -2.52
N CYS A 20 -17.55 -14.14 -1.95
CA CYS A 20 -18.69 -13.68 -1.16
C CYS A 20 -20.01 -13.69 -1.98
N ALA A 21 -19.98 -13.21 -3.23
CA ALA A 21 -21.17 -13.28 -4.09
C ALA A 21 -21.60 -14.73 -4.38
N LYS A 22 -20.65 -15.66 -4.53
CA LYS A 22 -20.94 -17.09 -4.71
C LYS A 22 -21.52 -17.73 -3.44
N GLU A 23 -21.01 -17.38 -2.26
CA GLU A 23 -21.54 -17.83 -0.96
C GLU A 23 -22.98 -17.37 -0.75
N LYS A 24 -23.34 -16.16 -1.24
CA LYS A 24 -24.72 -15.68 -1.31
C LYS A 24 -25.58 -16.44 -2.36
N GLY A 25 -25.01 -17.42 -3.05
CA GLY A 25 -25.68 -18.19 -4.09
C GLY A 25 -25.87 -17.45 -5.41
N TRP A 26 -25.17 -16.33 -5.63
CA TRP A 26 -25.31 -15.52 -6.84
C TRP A 26 -24.46 -16.02 -8.00
N GLU A 27 -24.87 -15.71 -9.22
CA GLU A 27 -24.05 -15.93 -10.41
C GLU A 27 -23.08 -14.74 -10.58
N VAL A 28 -21.80 -15.05 -10.73
CA VAL A 28 -20.74 -14.03 -10.94
C VAL A 28 -20.20 -14.15 -12.35
N VAL A 29 -20.32 -13.09 -13.11
CA VAL A 29 -19.65 -12.89 -14.39
C VAL A 29 -18.54 -11.87 -14.16
N ALA A 30 -17.29 -12.19 -14.50
CA ALA A 30 -16.16 -11.28 -14.30
C ALA A 30 -15.60 -10.80 -15.64
N CYS A 31 -15.15 -9.53 -15.67
CA CYS A 31 -14.38 -8.93 -16.76
C CYS A 31 -13.03 -8.46 -16.26
N ASP A 32 -11.97 -8.67 -17.05
CA ASP A 32 -10.64 -8.14 -16.79
C ASP A 32 -9.89 -8.01 -18.12
N GLY A 33 -9.07 -6.96 -18.28
CA GLY A 33 -8.22 -6.79 -19.46
C GLY A 33 -7.10 -7.83 -19.55
N ASN A 34 -6.70 -8.43 -18.41
CA ASN A 34 -5.76 -9.54 -18.39
C ASN A 34 -6.52 -10.88 -18.57
N PRO A 35 -6.33 -11.58 -19.69
CA PRO A 35 -6.98 -12.87 -19.92
C PRO A 35 -6.55 -13.96 -18.93
N ASP A 36 -5.41 -13.75 -18.24
CA ASP A 36 -4.87 -14.66 -17.22
C ASP A 36 -5.03 -14.12 -15.79
N ALA A 37 -6.02 -13.24 -15.56
CA ALA A 37 -6.30 -12.69 -14.25
C ALA A 37 -6.42 -13.79 -13.17
N PRO A 38 -5.78 -13.63 -11.99
CA PRO A 38 -5.61 -14.70 -10.99
C PRO A 38 -6.92 -15.36 -10.54
N CYS A 39 -7.99 -14.58 -10.42
CA CYS A 39 -9.30 -15.07 -9.95
C CYS A 39 -10.33 -15.31 -11.07
N ARG A 40 -9.91 -15.30 -12.35
CA ARG A 40 -10.83 -15.54 -13.48
C ARG A 40 -11.60 -16.86 -13.37
N LYS A 41 -10.94 -17.92 -12.88
CA LYS A 41 -11.53 -19.25 -12.71
C LYS A 41 -12.48 -19.33 -11.49
N ALA A 42 -12.45 -18.36 -10.60
CA ALA A 42 -13.35 -18.30 -9.46
C ALA A 42 -14.75 -17.81 -9.87
N ALA A 43 -14.88 -17.02 -10.92
CA ALA A 43 -16.16 -16.60 -11.49
C ALA A 43 -16.86 -17.75 -12.24
N HIS A 44 -18.18 -17.66 -12.41
CA HIS A 44 -18.96 -18.63 -13.21
C HIS A 44 -18.71 -18.43 -14.71
N ARG A 45 -18.53 -17.19 -15.15
CA ARG A 45 -18.17 -16.81 -16.52
C ARG A 45 -17.12 -15.70 -16.46
N PHE A 46 -16.19 -15.71 -17.41
CA PHE A 46 -15.16 -14.68 -17.56
C PHE A 46 -15.15 -14.14 -18.99
N ALA A 47 -15.00 -12.83 -19.14
CA ALA A 47 -14.84 -12.14 -20.43
C ALA A 47 -13.59 -11.24 -20.40
N PRO A 48 -12.64 -11.40 -21.35
CA PRO A 48 -11.42 -10.58 -21.43
C PRO A 48 -11.75 -9.22 -22.04
N ILE A 49 -12.28 -8.29 -21.23
CA ILE A 49 -12.65 -6.93 -21.64
C ILE A 49 -11.82 -5.95 -20.82
N ASP A 50 -11.15 -5.01 -21.45
CA ASP A 50 -10.43 -3.93 -20.76
C ASP A 50 -11.43 -3.08 -19.97
N LEU A 51 -11.15 -2.89 -18.69
CA LEU A 51 -12.02 -2.13 -17.78
C LEU A 51 -12.08 -0.63 -18.10
N LYS A 52 -11.21 -0.14 -18.99
CA LYS A 52 -11.24 1.21 -19.56
C LYS A 52 -12.21 1.33 -20.74
N ASP A 53 -12.52 0.22 -21.41
CA ASP A 53 -13.47 0.21 -22.53
C ASP A 53 -14.91 0.15 -22.00
N VAL A 54 -15.39 1.31 -21.57
CA VAL A 54 -16.77 1.48 -21.06
C VAL A 54 -17.81 1.09 -22.11
N GLY A 55 -17.50 1.27 -23.41
CA GLY A 55 -18.38 0.89 -24.52
C GLY A 55 -18.58 -0.62 -24.58
N ALA A 56 -17.48 -1.39 -24.63
CA ALA A 56 -17.52 -2.85 -24.65
C ALA A 56 -18.15 -3.42 -23.36
N LEU A 57 -17.80 -2.88 -22.18
CA LEU A 57 -18.40 -3.27 -20.92
C LEU A 57 -19.91 -3.05 -20.89
N THR A 58 -20.38 -1.90 -21.40
CA THR A 58 -21.81 -1.58 -21.47
C THR A 58 -22.56 -2.50 -22.43
N ALA A 59 -21.97 -2.77 -23.60
CA ALA A 59 -22.56 -3.70 -24.58
C ALA A 59 -22.71 -5.11 -23.96
N PHE A 60 -21.66 -5.59 -23.30
CA PHE A 60 -21.66 -6.88 -22.64
C PHE A 60 -22.65 -6.95 -21.47
N ALA A 61 -22.74 -5.90 -20.65
CA ALA A 61 -23.72 -5.83 -19.55
C ALA A 61 -25.16 -5.88 -20.06
N LYS A 62 -25.48 -5.19 -21.16
CA LYS A 62 -26.80 -5.24 -21.82
C LYS A 62 -27.10 -6.61 -22.41
N GLU A 63 -26.10 -7.29 -22.98
CA GLU A 63 -26.24 -8.70 -23.42
C GLU A 63 -26.62 -9.59 -22.25
N LEU A 64 -25.91 -9.48 -21.12
CA LEU A 64 -26.23 -10.23 -19.90
C LEU A 64 -27.64 -9.94 -19.39
N GLN A 65 -28.04 -8.66 -19.40
CA GLN A 65 -29.37 -8.23 -18.96
C GLN A 65 -30.48 -8.82 -19.84
N ALA A 66 -30.28 -8.85 -21.16
CA ALA A 66 -31.23 -9.45 -22.10
C ALA A 66 -31.30 -10.98 -21.98
N ASN A 67 -30.19 -11.64 -21.61
CA ASN A 67 -30.04 -13.10 -21.55
C ASN A 67 -30.09 -13.65 -20.10
N GLY A 68 -31.09 -13.27 -19.33
CA GLY A 68 -31.34 -13.83 -17.99
C GLY A 68 -31.22 -12.86 -16.82
N GLY A 69 -31.07 -11.56 -17.11
CA GLY A 69 -31.02 -10.52 -16.10
C GLY A 69 -29.60 -10.17 -15.63
N LEU A 70 -29.47 -8.96 -15.07
CA LEU A 70 -28.28 -8.48 -14.38
C LEU A 70 -28.76 -7.61 -13.20
N ASP A 71 -28.32 -7.91 -11.99
CA ASP A 71 -28.80 -7.28 -10.76
C ASP A 71 -27.85 -6.22 -10.24
N GLY A 72 -26.56 -6.24 -10.63
CA GLY A 72 -25.58 -5.24 -10.21
C GLY A 72 -24.27 -5.29 -10.98
N VAL A 73 -23.52 -4.19 -10.89
CA VAL A 73 -22.14 -4.05 -11.40
C VAL A 73 -21.25 -3.65 -10.25
N PHE A 74 -20.17 -4.37 -10.01
CA PHE A 74 -19.34 -4.21 -8.82
C PHE A 74 -17.84 -4.22 -9.12
N THR A 75 -17.08 -3.53 -8.30
CA THR A 75 -15.62 -3.65 -8.23
C THR A 75 -15.13 -3.45 -6.80
N ALA A 76 -13.96 -3.96 -6.49
CA ALA A 76 -13.24 -3.73 -5.23
C ALA A 76 -11.78 -3.40 -5.50
N ALA A 77 -11.21 -2.50 -4.71
CA ALA A 77 -9.76 -2.25 -4.66
C ALA A 77 -9.11 -1.81 -6.00
N THR A 78 -9.88 -1.22 -6.91
CA THR A 78 -9.36 -0.73 -8.20
C THR A 78 -10.04 0.56 -8.65
N ASP A 79 -9.39 1.36 -9.50
CA ASP A 79 -9.83 2.69 -9.93
C ASP A 79 -10.84 2.68 -11.08
N PHE A 80 -11.76 1.73 -11.08
CA PHE A 80 -12.79 1.61 -12.10
C PHE A 80 -14.20 1.90 -11.59
N SER A 81 -14.31 2.67 -10.49
CA SER A 81 -15.62 3.11 -9.97
C SER A 81 -16.41 3.92 -11.00
N ALA A 82 -15.76 4.74 -11.83
CA ALA A 82 -16.40 5.45 -12.93
C ALA A 82 -16.92 4.49 -14.01
N SER A 83 -16.17 3.43 -14.37
CA SER A 83 -16.64 2.39 -15.30
C SER A 83 -17.84 1.62 -14.72
N VAL A 84 -17.78 1.26 -13.43
CA VAL A 84 -18.92 0.63 -12.71
C VAL A 84 -20.17 1.52 -12.80
N ALA A 85 -20.04 2.80 -12.44
CA ALA A 85 -21.16 3.74 -12.45
C ALA A 85 -21.75 3.97 -13.86
N ALA A 86 -20.89 4.04 -14.89
CA ALA A 86 -21.33 4.20 -16.28
C ALA A 86 -22.13 2.99 -16.75
N VAL A 87 -21.64 1.77 -16.50
CA VAL A 87 -22.30 0.52 -16.87
C VAL A 87 -23.60 0.35 -16.09
N ALA A 88 -23.58 0.53 -14.76
CA ALA A 88 -24.76 0.45 -13.90
C ALA A 88 -25.86 1.41 -14.37
N ARG A 89 -25.50 2.69 -14.62
CA ARG A 89 -26.45 3.69 -15.17
C ARG A 89 -27.07 3.24 -16.51
N SER A 90 -26.25 2.68 -17.41
CA SER A 90 -26.69 2.25 -18.73
C SER A 90 -27.65 1.07 -18.69
N CYS A 91 -27.64 0.29 -17.61
CA CYS A 91 -28.51 -0.85 -17.35
C CYS A 91 -29.63 -0.54 -16.34
N GLY A 92 -29.74 0.69 -15.83
CA GLY A 92 -30.73 1.04 -14.81
C GLY A 92 -30.53 0.34 -13.46
N LEU A 93 -29.27 0.05 -13.12
CA LEU A 93 -28.88 -0.67 -11.90
C LEU A 93 -28.46 0.30 -10.78
N PRO A 94 -28.58 -0.13 -9.49
CA PRO A 94 -28.14 0.67 -8.35
C PRO A 94 -26.64 0.98 -8.35
N GLY A 95 -26.26 2.09 -7.72
CA GLY A 95 -24.87 2.48 -7.52
C GLY A 95 -24.70 4.00 -7.39
N HIS A 96 -23.48 4.44 -7.20
CA HIS A 96 -23.15 5.87 -7.25
C HIS A 96 -23.47 6.45 -8.63
N SER A 97 -23.85 7.72 -8.67
CA SER A 97 -24.02 8.41 -9.95
C SER A 97 -22.68 8.47 -10.72
N LEU A 98 -22.74 8.50 -12.06
CA LEU A 98 -21.52 8.64 -12.87
C LEU A 98 -20.75 9.91 -12.53
N GLU A 99 -21.46 11.03 -12.27
CA GLU A 99 -20.85 12.30 -11.89
C GLU A 99 -20.07 12.16 -10.57
N ALA A 100 -20.68 11.55 -9.55
CA ALA A 100 -20.04 11.32 -8.26
C ALA A 100 -18.81 10.40 -8.38
N ALA A 101 -18.92 9.33 -9.18
CA ALA A 101 -17.81 8.41 -9.43
C ALA A 101 -16.64 9.10 -10.17
N LEU A 102 -16.92 9.98 -11.12
CA LEU A 102 -15.91 10.80 -11.80
C LEU A 102 -15.26 11.80 -10.84
N ASN A 103 -16.04 12.45 -9.97
CA ASN A 103 -15.52 13.36 -8.95
C ASN A 103 -14.58 12.65 -7.97
N ALA A 104 -14.87 11.40 -7.63
CA ALA A 104 -14.06 10.56 -6.76
C ALA A 104 -12.87 9.90 -7.46
N SER A 105 -12.81 9.88 -8.80
CA SER A 105 -11.74 9.22 -9.58
C SER A 105 -10.68 10.20 -10.10
N ASP A 106 -10.97 11.50 -10.13
CA ASP A 106 -10.06 12.55 -10.59
C ASP A 106 -9.77 13.53 -9.45
N LYS A 107 -8.51 13.65 -9.07
CA LYS A 107 -8.10 14.49 -7.94
C LYS A 107 -8.37 15.98 -8.16
N THR A 108 -8.34 16.46 -9.39
CA THR A 108 -8.67 17.85 -9.72
C THR A 108 -10.15 18.13 -9.47
N ARG A 109 -11.02 17.24 -9.98
CA ARG A 109 -12.46 17.33 -9.73
C ARG A 109 -12.78 17.21 -8.25
N MET A 110 -12.13 16.28 -7.57
CA MET A 110 -12.26 16.05 -6.12
C MET A 110 -11.92 17.32 -5.32
N ARG A 111 -10.80 17.95 -5.60
CA ARG A 111 -10.39 19.20 -4.92
C ARG A 111 -11.36 20.35 -5.21
N ALA A 112 -11.85 20.45 -6.42
CA ALA A 112 -12.86 21.47 -6.78
C ALA A 112 -14.18 21.28 -5.99
N CYS A 113 -14.63 20.02 -5.83
CA CYS A 113 -15.80 19.71 -5.01
C CYS A 113 -15.58 20.07 -3.53
N PHE A 114 -14.41 19.72 -2.97
CA PHE A 114 -14.06 20.04 -1.59
C PHE A 114 -14.00 21.55 -1.36
N ALA A 115 -13.33 22.30 -2.24
CA ALA A 115 -13.25 23.75 -2.14
C ALA A 115 -14.63 24.41 -2.17
N LYS A 116 -15.52 23.96 -3.08
CA LYS A 116 -16.89 24.47 -3.21
C LYS A 116 -17.73 24.21 -1.95
N ALA A 117 -17.50 23.08 -1.28
CA ALA A 117 -18.26 22.67 -0.09
C ALA A 117 -17.59 23.07 1.24
N GLY A 118 -16.41 23.71 1.21
CA GLY A 118 -15.67 24.06 2.41
C GLY A 118 -15.08 22.85 3.16
N VAL A 119 -14.86 21.73 2.48
CA VAL A 119 -14.24 20.54 3.07
C VAL A 119 -12.74 20.76 3.21
N PRO A 120 -12.14 20.60 4.41
CA PRO A 120 -10.72 20.77 4.61
C PRO A 120 -9.89 19.83 3.72
N SER A 121 -9.04 20.39 2.88
CA SER A 121 -8.14 19.68 1.97
C SER A 121 -6.95 20.58 1.61
N PRO A 122 -5.80 20.04 1.12
CA PRO A 122 -4.64 20.87 0.82
C PRO A 122 -4.93 21.85 -0.34
N LYS A 123 -4.26 23.02 -0.32
CA LYS A 123 -4.17 23.88 -1.50
C LYS A 123 -3.50 23.12 -2.62
N TYR A 124 -3.86 23.43 -3.86
CA TYR A 124 -3.35 22.70 -5.02
C TYR A 124 -3.24 23.54 -6.28
N ILE A 125 -2.43 23.08 -7.20
CA ILE A 125 -2.40 23.51 -8.60
C ILE A 125 -2.43 22.30 -9.52
N VAL A 126 -2.87 22.49 -10.76
CA VAL A 126 -2.90 21.46 -11.80
C VAL A 126 -1.86 21.77 -12.86
N VAL A 127 -1.10 20.78 -13.25
CA VAL A 127 0.05 20.92 -14.16
C VAL A 127 -0.01 19.88 -15.27
N GLY A 128 0.01 20.31 -16.52
CA GLY A 128 0.09 19.44 -17.71
C GLY A 128 1.46 19.49 -18.39
N ASP A 129 2.40 20.29 -17.88
CA ASP A 129 3.72 20.49 -18.45
C ASP A 129 4.80 20.18 -17.39
N PRO A 130 5.86 19.41 -17.72
CA PRO A 130 6.93 19.09 -16.78
C PRO A 130 7.89 20.25 -16.50
N ALA A 131 7.71 21.43 -17.11
CA ALA A 131 8.58 22.58 -16.91
C ALA A 131 8.50 23.12 -15.47
N PRO A 132 9.59 23.03 -14.67
CA PRO A 132 9.52 23.41 -13.26
C PRO A 132 9.25 24.92 -13.06
N ALA A 133 9.70 25.78 -13.97
CA ALA A 133 9.47 27.22 -13.89
C ALA A 133 7.98 27.58 -14.01
N ILE A 134 7.22 26.88 -14.87
CA ILE A 134 5.76 27.06 -14.99
C ILE A 134 5.10 26.64 -13.69
N CYS A 135 5.46 25.46 -13.18
CA CYS A 135 4.93 24.95 -11.92
C CYS A 135 5.24 25.89 -10.75
N ALA A 136 6.47 26.35 -10.61
CA ALA A 136 6.88 27.29 -9.55
C ALA A 136 6.10 28.63 -9.62
N SER A 137 5.84 29.14 -10.82
CA SER A 137 5.01 30.33 -11.02
C SER A 137 3.58 30.11 -10.56
N LEU A 138 2.96 28.97 -10.90
CA LEU A 138 1.60 28.61 -10.47
C LEU A 138 1.54 28.40 -8.95
N MET A 139 2.53 27.74 -8.35
CA MET A 139 2.63 27.56 -6.89
C MET A 139 2.68 28.91 -6.18
N LYS A 140 3.49 29.85 -6.68
CA LYS A 140 3.58 31.21 -6.12
C LYS A 140 2.24 31.94 -6.19
N GLN A 141 1.51 31.84 -7.31
CA GLN A 141 0.19 32.44 -7.46
C GLN A 141 -0.85 31.83 -6.50
N ALA A 142 -0.75 30.53 -6.22
CA ALA A 142 -1.63 29.81 -5.30
C ALA A 142 -1.15 29.89 -3.83
N GLU A 143 -0.05 30.60 -3.54
CA GLU A 143 0.56 30.70 -2.21
C GLU A 143 0.89 29.30 -1.62
N ILE A 144 1.43 28.42 -2.46
CA ILE A 144 1.90 27.08 -2.07
C ILE A 144 3.42 27.09 -1.92
N GLY A 145 3.90 26.76 -0.73
CA GLY A 145 5.33 26.60 -0.41
C GLY A 145 5.77 25.15 -0.30
N TYR A 146 7.09 24.92 -0.34
CA TYR A 146 7.65 23.60 -0.04
C TYR A 146 7.56 23.29 1.47
N PRO A 147 7.41 22.01 1.84
CA PRO A 147 7.33 20.84 0.96
C PRO A 147 5.95 20.70 0.28
N VAL A 148 5.94 20.08 -0.90
CA VAL A 148 4.73 19.77 -1.66
C VAL A 148 4.64 18.29 -1.99
N VAL A 149 3.44 17.82 -2.39
CA VAL A 149 3.21 16.49 -2.95
C VAL A 149 2.88 16.63 -4.43
N VAL A 150 3.65 15.97 -5.27
CA VAL A 150 3.39 15.85 -6.71
C VAL A 150 2.85 14.47 -7.00
N LYS A 151 1.70 14.38 -7.69
CA LYS A 151 1.06 13.10 -8.01
C LYS A 151 0.22 13.16 -9.28
N PRO A 152 -0.01 12.04 -9.99
CA PRO A 152 -0.95 12.00 -11.10
C PRO A 152 -2.38 12.25 -10.60
N VAL A 153 -3.22 12.90 -11.41
CA VAL A 153 -4.62 13.19 -11.04
C VAL A 153 -5.49 11.94 -11.02
N ASP A 154 -5.16 10.90 -11.78
CA ASP A 154 -6.00 9.78 -12.16
C ASP A 154 -5.35 8.39 -11.97
N ASN A 155 -4.46 8.26 -11.00
CA ASN A 155 -3.83 6.99 -10.64
C ASN A 155 -3.90 6.71 -9.13
N MET A 156 -3.65 5.45 -8.74
CA MET A 156 -3.76 4.92 -7.38
C MET A 156 -2.48 4.20 -6.93
N GLY A 157 -2.45 3.78 -5.65
CA GLY A 157 -1.37 2.97 -5.08
C GLY A 157 -0.05 3.71 -4.96
N ALA A 158 -0.09 5.03 -4.81
CA ALA A 158 1.05 5.95 -4.74
C ALA A 158 1.97 5.94 -5.99
N ARG A 159 1.53 5.37 -7.12
CA ARG A 159 2.30 5.41 -8.38
C ARG A 159 2.50 6.85 -8.84
N GLY A 160 3.77 7.25 -9.04
CA GLY A 160 4.12 8.61 -9.43
C GLY A 160 3.87 9.67 -8.36
N CYS A 161 3.53 9.27 -7.13
CA CYS A 161 3.32 10.17 -6.01
C CYS A 161 4.64 10.41 -5.26
N ARG A 162 4.99 11.68 -5.03
CA ARG A 162 6.28 12.02 -4.44
C ARG A 162 6.21 13.31 -3.61
N LYS A 163 6.80 13.29 -2.42
CA LYS A 163 7.11 14.50 -1.65
C LYS A 163 8.28 15.22 -2.30
N VAL A 164 8.21 16.54 -2.37
CA VAL A 164 9.21 17.43 -2.95
C VAL A 164 9.52 18.51 -1.92
N ASP A 165 10.74 18.51 -1.41
CA ASP A 165 11.17 19.42 -0.35
C ASP A 165 11.77 20.73 -0.90
N SER A 166 12.13 20.77 -2.19
CA SER A 166 12.72 21.93 -2.83
C SER A 166 12.55 21.88 -4.37
N GLU A 167 12.80 22.99 -5.02
CA GLU A 167 12.73 23.14 -6.47
C GLU A 167 13.64 22.17 -7.23
N THR A 168 14.78 21.80 -6.65
CA THR A 168 15.77 20.90 -7.30
C THR A 168 15.21 19.52 -7.66
N SER A 169 14.26 19.00 -6.89
CA SER A 169 13.63 17.70 -7.14
C SER A 169 12.27 17.80 -7.87
N LEU A 170 11.78 19.03 -8.14
CA LEU A 170 10.45 19.26 -8.71
C LEU A 170 10.33 18.68 -10.13
N SER A 171 11.32 18.93 -11.01
CA SER A 171 11.31 18.47 -12.41
C SER A 171 11.17 16.96 -12.53
N SER A 172 11.94 16.21 -11.75
CA SER A 172 11.89 14.74 -11.76
C SER A 172 10.56 14.21 -11.21
N ALA A 173 9.99 14.87 -10.21
CA ALA A 173 8.70 14.51 -9.64
C ALA A 173 7.55 14.76 -10.63
N LEU A 174 7.54 15.92 -11.30
CA LEU A 174 6.56 16.25 -12.36
C LEU A 174 6.62 15.25 -13.50
N SER A 175 7.82 14.98 -14.05
CA SER A 175 8.02 14.02 -15.14
C SER A 175 7.51 12.63 -14.75
N SER A 176 7.74 12.19 -13.50
CA SER A 176 7.23 10.92 -13.00
C SER A 176 5.69 10.93 -12.92
N ALA A 177 5.10 11.96 -12.31
CA ALA A 177 3.65 12.04 -12.14
C ALA A 177 2.92 12.08 -13.49
N LEU A 178 3.39 12.87 -14.44
CA LEU A 178 2.82 12.95 -15.79
C LEU A 178 2.90 11.63 -16.54
N ARG A 179 4.02 10.89 -16.42
CA ARG A 179 4.18 9.56 -17.03
C ARG A 179 3.21 8.53 -16.47
N PHE A 180 2.88 8.59 -15.18
CA PHE A 180 1.93 7.70 -14.55
C PHE A 180 0.47 8.16 -14.69
N SER A 181 0.22 9.39 -15.12
CA SER A 181 -1.13 9.89 -15.39
C SER A 181 -1.68 9.33 -16.71
N ARG A 182 -2.95 8.95 -16.70
CA ARG A 182 -3.68 8.52 -17.90
C ARG A 182 -4.07 9.68 -18.80
N SER A 183 -4.35 10.83 -18.18
CA SER A 183 -4.71 12.08 -18.86
C SER A 183 -3.50 12.96 -19.20
N GLY A 184 -2.29 12.58 -18.77
CA GLY A 184 -1.10 13.42 -18.92
C GLY A 184 -1.10 14.64 -17.99
N THR A 185 -1.83 14.58 -16.88
CA THR A 185 -2.00 15.70 -15.94
C THR A 185 -1.53 15.31 -14.54
N ALA A 186 -0.82 16.22 -13.88
CA ALA A 186 -0.40 16.11 -12.49
C ALA A 186 -1.07 17.15 -11.61
N ILE A 187 -1.17 16.87 -10.33
CA ILE A 187 -1.57 17.81 -9.29
C ILE A 187 -0.39 18.00 -8.33
N VAL A 188 -0.16 19.24 -7.93
CA VAL A 188 0.82 19.63 -6.91
C VAL A 188 0.06 20.21 -5.74
N GLU A 189 0.24 19.63 -4.56
CA GLU A 189 -0.51 19.96 -3.35
C GLU A 189 0.42 20.33 -2.21
N GLU A 190 -0.04 21.16 -1.27
CA GLU A 190 0.63 21.34 0.00
C GLU A 190 0.86 19.99 0.69
N PHE A 191 2.04 19.81 1.28
CA PHE A 191 2.30 18.63 2.09
C PHE A 191 1.54 18.73 3.42
N MET A 192 0.62 17.82 3.65
CA MET A 192 -0.06 17.69 4.93
C MET A 192 0.84 16.93 5.92
N GLU A 193 1.23 17.56 7.00
CA GLU A 193 1.99 16.92 8.08
C GLU A 193 1.04 16.29 9.11
N GLY A 194 1.42 15.12 9.63
CA GLY A 194 0.67 14.45 10.70
C GLY A 194 0.32 12.98 10.38
N PRO A 195 -0.27 12.28 11.34
CA PRO A 195 -0.69 10.89 11.18
C PRO A 195 -1.79 10.75 10.12
N GLU A 196 -1.79 9.59 9.46
CA GLU A 196 -2.71 9.29 8.38
C GLU A 196 -3.64 8.13 8.75
N PHE A 197 -4.89 8.24 8.33
CA PHE A 197 -5.95 7.29 8.63
C PHE A 197 -6.63 6.83 7.35
N SER A 198 -7.11 5.60 7.38
CA SER A 198 -8.04 5.11 6.37
C SER A 198 -9.39 4.89 7.01
N ILE A 199 -10.41 5.48 6.40
CA ILE A 199 -11.80 5.37 6.85
C ILE A 199 -12.59 4.66 5.77
N GLU A 200 -13.46 3.73 6.15
CA GLU A 200 -14.30 3.00 5.24
C GLU A 200 -15.73 2.86 5.78
N GLY A 201 -16.69 2.90 4.87
CA GLY A 201 -18.10 2.74 5.18
C GLY A 201 -18.95 2.48 3.96
N LEU A 202 -20.23 2.34 4.22
CA LEU A 202 -21.28 2.29 3.21
C LEU A 202 -22.13 3.55 3.30
N PHE A 203 -22.45 4.14 2.17
CA PHE A 203 -23.36 5.28 2.10
C PHE A 203 -24.66 4.85 1.44
N PHE A 204 -25.75 4.93 2.16
CA PHE A 204 -27.12 4.64 1.69
C PHE A 204 -28.13 5.27 2.64
N ASP A 205 -29.39 5.43 2.19
CA ASP A 205 -30.45 6.12 2.94
C ASP A 205 -30.01 7.49 3.46
N ASP A 206 -29.26 8.22 2.64
CA ASP A 206 -28.69 9.55 2.94
C ASP A 206 -27.80 9.60 4.19
N SER A 207 -27.20 8.48 4.58
CA SER A 207 -26.32 8.39 5.75
C SER A 207 -25.06 7.58 5.50
N LEU A 208 -23.99 7.98 6.19
CA LEU A 208 -22.76 7.20 6.27
C LEU A 208 -22.89 6.14 7.36
N HIS A 209 -22.73 4.89 7.01
CA HIS A 209 -22.60 3.76 7.92
C HIS A 209 -21.13 3.39 8.01
N LEU A 210 -20.46 3.92 9.05
CA LEU A 210 -19.03 3.66 9.29
C LEU A 210 -18.80 2.17 9.58
N THR A 211 -17.85 1.56 8.89
CA THR A 211 -17.46 0.16 9.09
C THR A 211 -16.05 0.00 9.66
N GLY A 212 -15.20 1.02 9.53
CA GLY A 212 -13.90 0.98 10.13
C GLY A 212 -13.07 2.25 9.97
N LEU A 213 -12.17 2.46 10.94
CA LEU A 213 -11.16 3.50 10.96
C LEU A 213 -9.84 2.90 11.40
N ALA A 214 -8.82 2.99 10.56
CA ALA A 214 -7.51 2.40 10.76
C ALA A 214 -6.41 3.46 10.80
N ASP A 215 -5.41 3.26 11.66
CA ASP A 215 -4.15 4.00 11.62
C ASP A 215 -3.28 3.47 10.48
N ARG A 216 -2.78 4.33 9.60
CA ARG A 216 -1.90 3.96 8.47
C ARG A 216 -0.44 4.20 8.80
N HIS A 217 0.42 3.28 8.39
CA HIS A 217 1.87 3.33 8.59
C HIS A 217 2.59 3.61 7.27
N ILE A 218 2.69 4.90 6.90
CA ILE A 218 3.36 5.36 5.69
C ILE A 218 4.85 5.59 5.99
N ARG A 219 5.74 5.05 5.13
CA ARG A 219 7.20 5.13 5.29
C ARG A 219 7.92 5.45 3.98
N PHE A 220 9.23 5.69 4.05
CA PHE A 220 10.17 5.79 2.94
C PHE A 220 10.00 7.05 2.08
N SER A 221 9.99 8.23 2.74
CA SER A 221 10.13 9.51 2.03
C SER A 221 11.31 9.44 1.03
N PRO A 222 11.18 10.03 -0.17
CA PRO A 222 10.13 10.93 -0.61
C PRO A 222 8.86 10.24 -1.16
N TYR A 223 8.80 8.91 -1.11
CA TYR A 223 7.63 8.14 -1.52
C TYR A 223 6.69 7.88 -0.33
N PHE A 224 5.47 7.45 -0.65
CA PHE A 224 4.42 7.20 0.34
C PHE A 224 4.07 5.71 0.35
N ILE A 225 4.99 4.90 0.87
CA ILE A 225 4.83 3.45 0.91
C ILE A 225 4.04 3.07 2.16
N GLU A 226 2.86 2.53 1.97
CA GLU A 226 2.05 1.97 3.06
C GLU A 226 2.66 0.64 3.51
N MET A 227 3.38 0.68 4.63
CA MET A 227 4.01 -0.50 5.23
C MET A 227 3.06 -1.26 6.16
N GLY A 228 1.84 -0.78 6.30
CA GLY A 228 0.81 -1.43 7.06
C GLY A 228 -0.27 -0.49 7.58
N HIS A 229 -1.22 -1.09 8.27
CA HIS A 229 -2.24 -0.38 9.05
C HIS A 229 -2.62 -1.18 10.29
N THR A 230 -3.29 -0.54 11.24
CA THR A 230 -3.81 -1.20 12.43
C THR A 230 -5.22 -0.70 12.71
N ILE A 231 -6.16 -1.63 12.90
CA ILE A 231 -7.57 -1.34 13.16
C ILE A 231 -8.05 -2.07 14.43
N PRO A 232 -8.92 -1.44 15.25
CA PRO A 232 -9.40 -0.06 15.18
C PRO A 232 -8.29 0.96 15.46
N SER A 233 -8.54 2.23 15.11
CA SER A 233 -7.61 3.32 15.46
C SER A 233 -7.47 3.46 16.97
N SER A 234 -6.25 3.82 17.42
CA SER A 234 -5.96 4.05 18.85
C SER A 234 -6.10 5.51 19.28
N PHE A 235 -6.48 6.40 18.38
CA PHE A 235 -6.67 7.80 18.72
C PHE A 235 -7.90 8.02 19.58
N PRO A 236 -7.96 9.12 20.38
CA PRO A 236 -9.10 9.44 21.20
C PRO A 236 -10.42 9.54 20.41
N ALA A 237 -11.54 9.16 21.01
CA ALA A 237 -12.86 9.15 20.38
C ALA A 237 -13.21 10.49 19.74
N GLU A 238 -12.94 11.62 20.41
CA GLU A 238 -13.16 12.95 19.86
C GLU A 238 -12.40 13.19 18.55
N THR A 239 -11.15 12.71 18.47
CA THR A 239 -10.35 12.77 17.24
C THR A 239 -10.94 11.90 16.16
N GLN A 240 -11.35 10.68 16.49
CA GLN A 240 -11.98 9.77 15.52
C GLN A 240 -13.28 10.36 14.98
N GLU A 241 -14.12 10.93 15.82
CA GLU A 241 -15.35 11.62 15.39
C GLU A 241 -15.06 12.81 14.47
N ALA A 242 -14.01 13.59 14.77
CA ALA A 242 -13.61 14.72 13.90
C ALA A 242 -13.15 14.24 12.52
N LEU A 243 -12.37 13.14 12.46
CA LEU A 243 -11.96 12.50 11.21
C LEU A 243 -13.17 12.02 10.40
N VAL A 244 -14.13 11.34 11.06
CA VAL A 244 -15.34 10.82 10.42
C VAL A 244 -16.23 11.96 9.90
N ARG A 245 -16.41 13.05 10.67
CA ARG A 245 -17.18 14.22 10.20
C ARG A 245 -16.59 14.82 8.92
N VAL A 246 -15.27 14.99 8.84
CA VAL A 246 -14.61 15.55 7.66
C VAL A 246 -14.70 14.56 6.48
N PHE A 247 -14.56 13.26 6.73
CA PHE A 247 -14.76 12.23 5.72
C PHE A 247 -16.19 12.27 5.15
N GLU A 248 -17.22 12.26 6.01
CA GLU A 248 -18.62 12.31 5.56
C GLU A 248 -18.93 13.58 4.76
N ALA A 249 -18.44 14.74 5.21
CA ALA A 249 -18.58 15.99 4.46
C ALA A 249 -17.93 15.88 3.06
N GLY A 250 -16.77 15.23 2.95
CA GLY A 250 -16.11 14.95 1.69
C GLY A 250 -16.93 14.02 0.80
N VAL A 251 -17.45 12.92 1.34
CA VAL A 251 -18.31 11.96 0.62
C VAL A 251 -19.53 12.67 0.02
N ARG A 252 -20.22 13.46 0.82
CA ARG A 252 -21.40 14.25 0.39
C ARG A 252 -21.04 15.28 -0.69
N SER A 253 -19.91 15.97 -0.55
CA SER A 253 -19.48 17.00 -1.51
C SER A 253 -19.15 16.43 -2.89
N LEU A 254 -18.73 15.17 -2.97
CA LEU A 254 -18.50 14.44 -4.22
C LEU A 254 -19.81 13.94 -4.86
N GLY A 255 -20.91 13.93 -4.11
CA GLY A 255 -22.20 13.38 -4.53
C GLY A 255 -22.31 11.86 -4.42
N LEU A 256 -21.40 11.21 -3.66
CA LEU A 256 -21.45 9.77 -3.40
C LEU A 256 -22.64 9.48 -2.48
N SER A 257 -23.59 8.65 -2.92
CA SER A 257 -24.89 8.49 -2.26
C SER A 257 -25.38 7.05 -2.12
N HIS A 258 -24.75 6.07 -2.81
CA HIS A 258 -25.23 4.69 -2.75
C HIS A 258 -24.13 3.68 -3.04
N GLY A 259 -23.57 3.07 -2.00
CA GLY A 259 -22.53 2.05 -2.10
C GLY A 259 -21.35 2.29 -1.18
N ALA A 260 -20.24 1.61 -1.46
CA ALA A 260 -19.04 1.71 -0.65
C ALA A 260 -18.31 3.05 -0.85
N VAL A 261 -17.80 3.59 0.25
CA VAL A 261 -16.99 4.81 0.29
C VAL A 261 -15.77 4.58 1.17
N LYS A 262 -14.62 5.07 0.72
CA LYS A 262 -13.34 4.95 1.44
C LYS A 262 -12.61 6.28 1.37
N GLY A 263 -11.91 6.68 2.42
CA GLY A 263 -11.10 7.90 2.44
C GLY A 263 -9.78 7.74 3.16
N ASP A 264 -8.78 8.49 2.69
CA ASP A 264 -7.52 8.70 3.36
C ASP A 264 -7.52 10.12 3.92
N ILE A 265 -7.43 10.23 5.25
CA ILE A 265 -7.53 11.49 6.00
C ILE A 265 -6.25 11.68 6.80
N LYS A 266 -5.74 12.91 6.83
CA LYS A 266 -4.63 13.26 7.73
C LYS A 266 -5.11 14.15 8.87
N LEU A 267 -4.60 13.88 10.06
CA LEU A 267 -4.74 14.76 11.22
C LEU A 267 -3.57 15.73 11.22
N THR A 268 -3.80 16.92 10.68
CA THR A 268 -2.78 17.99 10.64
C THR A 268 -2.84 18.85 11.90
N PRO A 269 -1.84 19.73 12.15
CA PRO A 269 -1.93 20.74 13.22
C PRO A 269 -3.16 21.67 13.10
N LEU A 270 -3.75 21.78 11.91
CA LEU A 270 -4.97 22.57 11.64
C LEU A 270 -6.27 21.74 11.78
N GLY A 271 -6.16 20.47 12.14
CA GLY A 271 -7.27 19.52 12.23
C GLY A 271 -7.29 18.51 11.08
N PRO A 272 -8.33 17.68 10.99
CA PRO A 272 -8.46 16.67 9.93
C PRO A 272 -8.58 17.30 8.55
N MET A 273 -7.86 16.76 7.57
CA MET A 273 -7.89 17.16 6.16
C MET A 273 -7.98 15.95 5.24
N VAL A 274 -8.82 16.04 4.20
CA VAL A 274 -9.01 14.96 3.23
C VAL A 274 -7.82 14.85 2.29
N GLY A 275 -7.19 13.69 2.26
CA GLY A 275 -6.19 13.31 1.28
C GLY A 275 -6.81 12.81 -0.03
N GLU A 276 -7.70 11.82 0.07
CA GLU A 276 -8.42 11.22 -1.07
C GLU A 276 -9.70 10.54 -0.60
N ILE A 277 -10.74 10.55 -1.44
CA ILE A 277 -11.96 9.75 -1.23
C ILE A 277 -12.26 8.97 -2.51
N ALA A 278 -12.65 7.70 -2.37
CA ALA A 278 -13.03 6.84 -3.47
C ALA A 278 -14.41 6.22 -3.24
N GLY A 279 -15.23 6.13 -4.30
CA GLY A 279 -16.55 5.48 -4.27
C GLY A 279 -16.46 3.98 -4.51
N ARG A 280 -15.71 3.28 -3.65
CA ARG A 280 -15.46 1.83 -3.73
C ARG A 280 -14.85 1.28 -2.44
N LEU A 281 -14.83 -0.05 -2.32
CA LEU A 281 -14.12 -0.75 -1.24
C LEU A 281 -12.60 -0.56 -1.33
N SER A 282 -11.93 -0.52 -0.19
CA SER A 282 -10.47 -0.37 -0.06
C SER A 282 -9.70 -1.53 -0.69
N GLY A 283 -8.49 -1.22 -1.15
CA GLY A 283 -7.42 -2.17 -1.38
C GLY A 283 -6.58 -2.42 -0.13
N GLY A 284 -5.38 -2.96 -0.31
CA GLY A 284 -4.42 -3.13 0.78
C GLY A 284 -4.89 -4.08 1.89
N TYR A 285 -5.71 -5.05 1.55
CA TYR A 285 -6.27 -6.04 2.49
C TYR A 285 -7.21 -5.46 3.56
N MET A 286 -7.81 -4.28 3.35
CA MET A 286 -8.69 -3.68 4.34
C MET A 286 -10.10 -4.26 4.30
N SER A 287 -10.88 -4.00 3.25
CA SER A 287 -12.31 -4.36 3.19
C SER A 287 -12.59 -5.85 3.28
N GLY A 288 -11.74 -6.66 2.66
CA GLY A 288 -11.94 -8.11 2.61
C GLY A 288 -11.27 -8.88 3.75
N TRP A 289 -10.45 -8.22 4.57
CA TRP A 289 -9.64 -8.88 5.59
C TRP A 289 -9.64 -8.12 6.92
N THR A 290 -8.90 -7.01 7.03
CA THR A 290 -8.64 -6.41 8.34
C THR A 290 -9.87 -5.83 9.00
N PHE A 291 -10.80 -5.23 8.26
CA PHE A 291 -12.08 -4.78 8.82
C PHE A 291 -12.94 -5.95 9.31
N PRO A 292 -13.23 -6.99 8.48
CA PRO A 292 -13.95 -8.17 8.97
C PRO A 292 -13.25 -8.86 10.16
N TYR A 293 -11.93 -8.94 10.15
CA TYR A 293 -11.18 -9.59 11.23
C TYR A 293 -11.24 -8.82 12.56
N SER A 294 -11.39 -7.52 12.52
CA SER A 294 -11.48 -6.71 13.73
C SER A 294 -12.91 -6.60 14.28
N SER A 295 -13.90 -6.52 13.41
CA SER A 295 -15.29 -6.22 13.79
C SER A 295 -16.29 -7.35 13.56
N GLY A 296 -15.95 -8.33 12.72
CA GLY A 296 -16.90 -9.37 12.28
C GLY A 296 -17.92 -8.89 11.23
N ILE A 297 -17.83 -7.63 10.77
CA ILE A 297 -18.74 -7.11 9.74
C ILE A 297 -18.35 -7.68 8.37
N ASP A 298 -19.28 -8.34 7.68
CA ASP A 298 -19.11 -8.69 6.26
C ASP A 298 -19.32 -7.46 5.37
N LEU A 299 -18.32 -6.59 5.35
CA LEU A 299 -18.37 -5.35 4.58
C LEU A 299 -18.51 -5.60 3.07
N THR A 300 -17.82 -6.62 2.55
CA THR A 300 -17.87 -6.96 1.13
C THR A 300 -19.26 -7.47 0.74
N GLY A 301 -19.86 -8.34 1.57
CA GLY A 301 -21.21 -8.83 1.37
C GLY A 301 -22.27 -7.74 1.46
N ALA A 302 -22.12 -6.82 2.42
CA ALA A 302 -22.99 -5.66 2.56
C ALA A 302 -22.92 -4.70 1.36
N ALA A 303 -21.71 -4.46 0.83
CA ALA A 303 -21.53 -3.65 -0.38
C ALA A 303 -22.14 -4.32 -1.63
N LEU A 304 -22.04 -5.65 -1.73
CA LEU A 304 -22.69 -6.44 -2.79
C LEU A 304 -24.22 -6.36 -2.68
N ASP A 305 -24.79 -6.42 -1.46
CA ASP A 305 -26.24 -6.29 -1.27
C ASP A 305 -26.74 -4.94 -1.79
N LEU A 306 -26.06 -3.84 -1.44
CA LEU A 306 -26.38 -2.50 -1.97
C LEU A 306 -26.27 -2.45 -3.50
N CYS A 307 -25.20 -3.03 -4.07
CA CYS A 307 -25.01 -3.12 -5.51
C CYS A 307 -26.16 -3.84 -6.21
N ALA A 308 -26.76 -4.85 -5.56
CA ALA A 308 -27.88 -5.64 -6.06
C ALA A 308 -29.26 -5.09 -5.61
N GLY A 309 -29.32 -3.84 -5.14
CA GLY A 309 -30.55 -3.16 -4.74
C GLY A 309 -31.19 -3.68 -3.45
N SER A 310 -30.42 -4.37 -2.60
CA SER A 310 -30.88 -4.84 -1.29
C SER A 310 -30.21 -4.07 -0.16
N ARG A 311 -30.89 -3.92 0.96
CA ARG A 311 -30.24 -3.42 2.18
C ARG A 311 -29.36 -4.50 2.80
N PRO A 312 -28.19 -4.13 3.38
CA PRO A 312 -27.40 -5.05 4.19
C PRO A 312 -28.17 -5.53 5.42
N ASP A 313 -27.97 -6.79 5.83
CA ASP A 313 -28.67 -7.37 6.98
C ASP A 313 -28.23 -6.69 8.30
N SER A 314 -26.92 -6.49 8.51
CA SER A 314 -26.37 -5.84 9.70
C SER A 314 -24.99 -5.25 9.42
N LEU A 315 -24.73 -4.08 10.00
CA LEU A 315 -23.41 -3.44 10.07
C LEU A 315 -22.96 -3.24 11.52
N VAL A 316 -23.55 -4.01 12.46
CA VAL A 316 -23.17 -3.98 13.87
C VAL A 316 -21.97 -4.91 14.07
N PRO A 317 -20.90 -4.44 14.73
CA PRO A 317 -19.76 -5.29 15.05
C PRO A 317 -20.20 -6.52 15.89
N ALA A 318 -19.74 -7.69 15.50
CA ALA A 318 -20.02 -8.96 16.19
C ALA A 318 -18.86 -9.39 17.09
N ILE A 319 -17.67 -8.85 16.87
CA ILE A 319 -16.46 -9.09 17.66
C ILE A 319 -15.73 -7.77 17.91
N ASP A 320 -14.85 -7.77 18.90
CA ASP A 320 -13.98 -6.64 19.24
C ASP A 320 -12.54 -7.15 19.32
N MET A 321 -11.86 -7.07 18.18
CA MET A 321 -10.48 -7.55 18.02
C MET A 321 -9.64 -6.46 17.38
N VAL A 322 -8.33 -6.54 17.55
CA VAL A 322 -7.38 -5.72 16.83
C VAL A 322 -6.78 -6.52 15.68
N CYS A 323 -6.80 -5.95 14.48
CA CYS A 323 -6.09 -6.51 13.34
C CYS A 323 -4.95 -5.56 12.91
N ALA A 324 -3.75 -6.09 12.80
CA ALA A 324 -2.57 -5.40 12.30
C ALA A 324 -2.13 -6.03 10.97
N GLU A 325 -1.98 -5.19 9.94
CA GLU A 325 -1.36 -5.56 8.67
C GLU A 325 0.03 -4.93 8.62
N ARG A 326 1.03 -5.71 8.22
CA ARG A 326 2.41 -5.27 7.96
C ARG A 326 2.91 -5.83 6.64
N ALA A 327 3.73 -5.04 5.95
CA ALA A 327 4.34 -5.44 4.70
C ALA A 327 5.82 -5.79 4.88
N TRP A 328 6.32 -6.67 4.02
CA TRP A 328 7.76 -6.85 3.85
C TRP A 328 8.20 -6.45 2.45
N ILE A 329 9.47 -6.03 2.36
CA ILE A 329 10.11 -5.47 1.18
C ILE A 329 11.47 -6.12 0.96
N SER A 330 12.11 -5.81 -0.15
CA SER A 330 13.44 -6.29 -0.53
C SER A 330 14.31 -5.15 -1.05
N ILE A 331 15.61 -5.35 -1.03
CA ILE A 331 16.53 -4.59 -1.88
C ILE A 331 16.39 -5.07 -3.33
N PRO A 332 16.85 -4.29 -4.34
CA PRO A 332 16.77 -4.68 -5.75
C PRO A 332 17.51 -5.99 -6.03
N GLY A 333 17.02 -6.78 -6.99
CA GLY A 333 17.65 -8.03 -7.42
C GLY A 333 16.65 -9.05 -7.93
N THR A 334 17.06 -10.32 -8.00
CA THR A 334 16.20 -11.46 -8.34
C THR A 334 16.07 -12.39 -7.14
N ALA A 335 14.86 -12.83 -6.82
CA ALA A 335 14.61 -13.76 -5.72
C ALA A 335 15.10 -15.16 -6.08
N ALA A 336 16.17 -15.63 -5.43
CA ALA A 336 16.62 -17.02 -5.57
C ALA A 336 15.77 -17.97 -4.71
N VAL A 337 15.49 -17.57 -3.46
CA VAL A 337 14.69 -18.36 -2.51
C VAL A 337 13.84 -17.44 -1.66
N VAL A 338 12.57 -17.80 -1.47
CA VAL A 338 11.67 -17.14 -0.50
C VAL A 338 11.40 -18.11 0.64
N SER A 339 11.97 -17.85 1.81
CA SER A 339 11.94 -18.73 2.97
C SER A 339 11.19 -18.12 4.15
N GLY A 340 10.88 -18.94 5.16
CA GLY A 340 10.25 -18.50 6.41
C GLY A 340 8.73 -18.34 6.35
N LEU A 341 8.08 -18.46 5.18
CA LEU A 341 6.62 -18.28 5.03
C LEU A 341 5.81 -19.25 5.91
N GLN A 342 6.21 -20.54 5.96
CA GLN A 342 5.51 -21.52 6.79
C GLN A 342 5.72 -21.25 8.29
N LYS A 343 6.96 -20.91 8.68
CA LYS A 343 7.28 -20.53 10.07
C LYS A 343 6.49 -19.28 10.49
N ALA A 344 6.37 -18.27 9.63
CA ALA A 344 5.59 -17.08 9.90
C ALA A 344 4.10 -17.40 10.16
N ARG A 345 3.53 -18.39 9.47
CA ARG A 345 2.14 -18.85 9.70
C ARG A 345 1.93 -19.51 11.06
N THR A 346 2.97 -20.00 11.72
CA THR A 346 2.88 -20.64 13.05
C THR A 346 3.03 -19.67 14.22
N ILE A 347 3.36 -18.41 13.95
CA ILE A 347 3.45 -17.38 14.99
C ILE A 347 2.05 -17.14 15.59
N PRO A 348 1.89 -17.15 16.92
CA PRO A 348 0.61 -16.86 17.54
C PRO A 348 0.01 -15.55 17.03
N PHE A 349 -1.32 -15.52 16.86
CA PHE A 349 -2.09 -14.40 16.33
C PHE A 349 -1.91 -14.12 14.83
N VAL A 350 -0.92 -14.67 14.13
CA VAL A 350 -0.82 -14.54 12.67
C VAL A 350 -2.00 -15.25 12.03
N ARG A 351 -2.77 -14.51 11.25
CA ARG A 351 -3.95 -15.00 10.52
C ARG A 351 -3.62 -15.37 9.09
N ASP A 352 -2.96 -14.44 8.37
CA ASP A 352 -2.62 -14.62 6.95
C ASP A 352 -1.18 -14.20 6.66
N ILE A 353 -0.53 -14.96 5.79
CA ILE A 353 0.72 -14.60 5.13
C ILE A 353 0.45 -14.59 3.62
N LEU A 354 0.54 -13.43 3.03
CA LEU A 354 0.12 -13.12 1.67
C LEU A 354 1.32 -12.71 0.81
N PRO A 355 2.12 -13.67 0.30
CA PRO A 355 3.26 -13.38 -0.58
C PRO A 355 2.74 -12.81 -1.91
N ARG A 356 3.49 -11.86 -2.46
CA ARG A 356 3.23 -11.24 -3.78
C ARG A 356 4.32 -11.55 -4.78
N ILE A 357 5.35 -12.24 -4.33
CA ILE A 357 6.51 -12.66 -5.11
C ILE A 357 6.73 -14.16 -4.95
N GLU A 358 7.39 -14.74 -5.93
CA GLU A 358 7.86 -16.13 -5.97
C GLU A 358 9.33 -16.17 -6.37
N GLU A 359 9.95 -17.34 -6.35
CA GLU A 359 11.32 -17.55 -6.83
C GLU A 359 11.41 -17.17 -8.32
N GLY A 360 12.49 -16.53 -8.71
CA GLY A 360 12.70 -15.94 -10.03
C GLY A 360 12.10 -14.54 -10.21
N ALA A 361 11.35 -14.02 -9.24
CA ALA A 361 10.78 -12.68 -9.36
C ALA A 361 11.84 -11.58 -9.33
N SER A 362 11.74 -10.60 -10.23
CA SER A 362 12.50 -9.35 -10.16
C SER A 362 11.97 -8.47 -9.03
N LEU A 363 12.87 -7.94 -8.23
CA LEU A 363 12.61 -7.18 -7.02
C LEU A 363 13.19 -5.77 -7.13
N VAL A 364 12.47 -4.81 -6.53
CA VAL A 364 12.95 -3.44 -6.39
C VAL A 364 12.75 -2.97 -4.95
N PHE A 365 13.51 -1.98 -4.52
CA PHE A 365 13.12 -1.25 -3.32
C PHE A 365 11.88 -0.41 -3.66
N PRO A 366 10.77 -0.53 -2.91
CA PRO A 366 9.49 -0.01 -3.38
C PRO A 366 9.47 1.52 -3.48
N THR A 367 8.91 2.02 -4.58
CA THR A 367 8.57 3.42 -4.84
C THR A 367 7.06 3.67 -4.83
N ASN A 368 6.28 2.59 -4.74
CA ASN A 368 4.82 2.61 -4.67
C ASN A 368 4.28 1.36 -3.97
N ASN A 369 2.97 1.33 -3.69
CA ASN A 369 2.35 0.30 -2.85
C ASN A 369 2.21 -1.08 -3.53
N VAL A 370 2.44 -1.20 -4.84
CA VAL A 370 2.35 -2.50 -5.53
C VAL A 370 3.67 -3.25 -5.60
N GLU A 371 4.79 -2.59 -5.31
CA GLU A 371 6.14 -3.16 -5.35
C GLU A 371 6.55 -3.84 -4.03
N LYS A 372 5.67 -3.92 -3.05
CA LYS A 372 5.89 -4.67 -1.80
C LYS A 372 5.93 -6.18 -2.09
N CYS A 373 6.80 -6.90 -1.40
CA CYS A 373 7.01 -8.34 -1.60
C CYS A 373 5.92 -9.21 -0.97
N GLY A 374 5.16 -8.68 -0.04
CA GLY A 374 4.03 -9.37 0.58
C GLY A 374 3.54 -8.68 1.85
N ASN A 375 2.50 -9.25 2.44
CA ASN A 375 1.82 -8.70 3.61
C ASN A 375 1.49 -9.80 4.62
N CYS A 376 1.58 -9.48 5.90
CA CYS A 376 1.14 -10.31 7.01
C CYS A 376 -0.04 -9.63 7.72
N LEU A 377 -1.04 -10.43 8.10
CA LEU A 377 -2.16 -10.01 8.92
C LEU A 377 -2.15 -10.80 10.23
N ALA A 378 -2.23 -10.09 11.34
CA ALA A 378 -2.33 -10.68 12.67
C ALA A 378 -3.57 -10.13 13.38
N VAL A 379 -4.26 -10.99 14.14
CA VAL A 379 -5.50 -10.67 14.86
C VAL A 379 -5.34 -11.08 16.32
N ALA A 380 -5.49 -10.13 17.22
CA ALA A 380 -5.35 -10.38 18.66
C ALA A 380 -6.37 -9.54 19.46
N PRO A 381 -6.60 -9.88 20.74
CA PRO A 381 -7.47 -9.07 21.60
C PRO A 381 -6.95 -7.66 21.88
N ASP A 382 -5.65 -7.42 21.72
CA ASP A 382 -5.02 -6.14 22.00
C ASP A 382 -4.04 -5.73 20.89
N ARG A 383 -3.77 -4.42 20.84
CA ARG A 383 -2.96 -3.79 19.79
C ARG A 383 -1.50 -4.21 19.81
N LEU A 384 -0.92 -4.38 21.00
CA LEU A 384 0.49 -4.75 21.13
C LEU A 384 0.72 -6.16 20.58
N SER A 385 -0.13 -7.12 20.98
CA SER A 385 -0.07 -8.51 20.52
C SER A 385 -0.25 -8.63 19.01
N ALA A 386 -1.26 -7.93 18.44
CA ALA A 386 -1.50 -7.94 17.00
C ALA A 386 -0.32 -7.34 16.21
N SER A 387 0.16 -6.16 16.62
CA SER A 387 1.26 -5.47 15.95
C SER A 387 2.56 -6.26 16.04
N SER A 388 2.91 -6.76 17.24
CA SER A 388 4.14 -7.55 17.45
C SER A 388 4.14 -8.84 16.63
N ALA A 389 3.01 -9.55 16.56
CA ALA A 389 2.89 -10.77 15.76
C ALA A 389 3.07 -10.50 14.26
N ALA A 390 2.42 -9.44 13.73
CA ALA A 390 2.56 -9.06 12.33
C ALA A 390 3.99 -8.64 11.98
N GLU A 391 4.66 -7.90 12.85
CA GLU A 391 6.06 -7.49 12.69
C GLU A 391 7.02 -8.67 12.78
N GLU A 392 6.81 -9.58 13.72
CA GLU A 392 7.61 -10.80 13.84
C GLU A 392 7.45 -11.70 12.60
N ALA A 393 6.25 -11.81 12.07
CA ALA A 393 6.01 -12.55 10.84
C ALA A 393 6.76 -11.94 9.65
N CYS A 394 6.74 -10.62 9.49
CA CYS A 394 7.54 -9.94 8.46
C CYS A 394 9.04 -10.16 8.65
N ARG A 395 9.54 -10.11 9.90
CA ARG A 395 10.95 -10.41 10.21
C ARG A 395 11.31 -11.87 9.98
N THR A 396 10.34 -12.79 10.06
CA THR A 396 10.57 -14.23 9.84
C THR A 396 10.76 -14.57 8.37
N VAL A 397 10.05 -13.91 7.47
CA VAL A 397 10.22 -14.08 6.03
C VAL A 397 11.60 -13.57 5.61
N PHE A 398 12.27 -14.34 4.74
CA PHE A 398 13.56 -13.95 4.16
C PHE A 398 13.59 -14.25 2.67
N ILE A 399 14.09 -13.28 1.90
CA ILE A 399 14.30 -13.39 0.46
C ILE A 399 15.81 -13.45 0.23
N ARG A 400 16.33 -14.60 -0.22
CA ARG A 400 17.71 -14.76 -0.67
C ARG A 400 17.77 -14.34 -2.13
N LEU A 401 18.74 -13.51 -2.48
CA LEU A 401 18.90 -13.00 -3.83
C LEU A 401 19.85 -13.85 -4.65
N GLU A 402 19.66 -13.87 -5.96
CA GLU A 402 20.61 -14.48 -6.90
C GLU A 402 21.94 -13.72 -6.86
N PRO A 403 23.09 -14.40 -6.67
CA PRO A 403 24.40 -13.76 -6.66
C PRO A 403 24.78 -13.23 -8.05
N GLY A 404 25.59 -12.16 -8.09
CA GLY A 404 26.06 -11.55 -9.33
C GLY A 404 24.99 -10.75 -10.08
N ASN A 405 23.93 -10.30 -9.39
CA ASN A 405 22.90 -9.47 -9.97
C ASN A 405 23.36 -8.00 -10.03
N PRO A 406 23.43 -7.36 -11.23
CA PRO A 406 23.94 -6.00 -11.40
C PRO A 406 23.17 -4.93 -10.63
N GLU A 407 21.85 -5.11 -10.44
CA GLU A 407 21.01 -4.15 -9.69
C GLU A 407 21.32 -4.23 -8.20
N THR A 408 21.52 -5.42 -7.66
CA THR A 408 21.93 -5.63 -6.26
C THR A 408 23.35 -5.08 -6.05
N ASP A 409 24.28 -5.36 -6.95
CA ASP A 409 25.65 -4.85 -6.89
C ASP A 409 25.66 -3.32 -6.92
N ALA A 410 24.90 -2.70 -7.83
CA ALA A 410 24.76 -1.24 -7.92
C ALA A 410 24.16 -0.65 -6.62
N PHE A 411 23.14 -1.29 -6.06
CA PHE A 411 22.54 -0.86 -4.80
C PHE A 411 23.54 -0.92 -3.63
N LEU A 412 24.28 -2.02 -3.49
CA LEU A 412 25.21 -2.25 -2.38
C LEU A 412 26.54 -1.51 -2.54
N SER A 413 26.92 -1.11 -3.78
CA SER A 413 28.15 -0.31 -4.04
C SER A 413 28.04 1.12 -3.52
N VAL A 414 26.85 1.63 -3.27
CA VAL A 414 26.64 2.95 -2.70
C VAL A 414 27.00 2.93 -1.21
N ALA A 415 28.05 3.64 -0.83
CA ALA A 415 28.53 3.67 0.55
C ALA A 415 27.41 4.09 1.52
N PRO A 416 27.26 3.41 2.68
CA PRO A 416 26.34 3.85 3.72
C PRO A 416 26.64 5.27 4.19
N GLY A 417 25.61 6.03 4.60
CA GLY A 417 25.78 7.43 5.01
C GLY A 417 24.84 7.86 6.14
N CYS A 418 25.10 9.03 6.70
CA CYS A 418 24.25 9.63 7.73
C CYS A 418 23.14 10.51 7.13
N GLU A 419 23.29 10.96 5.88
CA GLU A 419 22.31 11.82 5.23
C GLU A 419 21.09 11.02 4.75
N PRO A 420 19.88 11.58 4.90
CA PRO A 420 18.67 10.97 4.36
C PRO A 420 18.78 10.78 2.85
N ARG A 421 18.51 9.57 2.38
CA ARG A 421 18.53 9.24 0.94
C ARG A 421 17.45 8.20 0.61
N PHE A 422 17.20 8.02 -0.66
CA PHE A 422 16.34 6.97 -1.15
C PHE A 422 17.07 6.12 -2.22
N PRO A 423 17.00 4.81 -2.15
CA PRO A 423 16.51 4.00 -1.01
C PRO A 423 17.34 4.24 0.25
N PRO A 424 16.69 4.23 1.45
CA PRO A 424 17.42 4.42 2.71
C PRO A 424 18.32 3.23 3.03
N ASP A 425 19.35 3.45 3.84
CA ASP A 425 20.14 2.37 4.40
C ASP A 425 19.29 1.52 5.37
N ALA A 426 19.60 0.23 5.47
CA ALA A 426 18.94 -0.64 6.43
C ALA A 426 19.24 -0.21 7.87
N PHE A 427 20.50 0.16 8.13
CA PHE A 427 20.91 0.69 9.43
C PHE A 427 21.63 2.02 9.26
N THR A 428 21.07 3.07 9.84
CA THR A 428 21.69 4.40 9.90
C THR A 428 22.41 4.55 11.25
N LEU A 429 23.69 4.92 11.20
CA LEU A 429 24.49 5.25 12.37
C LEU A 429 24.49 6.78 12.62
N SER A 430 25.12 7.23 13.71
CA SER A 430 25.31 8.67 13.96
C SER A 430 26.30 9.26 12.95
N GLN A 431 26.23 10.57 12.72
CA GLN A 431 27.10 11.30 11.79
C GLN A 431 28.59 11.09 12.10
N ASP A 432 28.97 11.08 13.36
CA ASP A 432 30.36 10.87 13.82
C ASP A 432 30.89 9.46 13.53
N SER A 433 30.02 8.55 13.08
CA SER A 433 30.38 7.17 12.74
C SER A 433 30.75 6.99 11.27
N TYR A 434 30.70 8.04 10.46
CA TYR A 434 31.01 7.98 9.04
C TYR A 434 32.27 8.78 8.68
N PRO A 435 33.16 8.26 7.79
CA PRO A 435 33.09 6.90 7.22
C PRO A 435 33.27 5.83 8.29
N LEU A 436 32.65 4.66 8.08
CA LEU A 436 32.70 3.56 9.04
C LEU A 436 34.16 3.13 9.26
N SER A 437 34.65 3.21 10.51
CA SER A 437 35.96 2.69 10.88
C SER A 437 35.88 1.19 11.16
N PHE A 438 36.84 0.47 10.64
CA PHE A 438 37.02 -0.96 10.89
C PHE A 438 38.15 -1.21 11.90
N ASP A 439 38.73 -0.17 12.45
CA ASP A 439 39.73 -0.25 13.50
C ASP A 439 39.10 -0.67 14.82
N GLN A 440 39.81 -1.53 15.59
CA GLN A 440 39.36 -2.00 16.90
C GLN A 440 37.94 -2.58 16.91
N PRO A 441 37.62 -3.56 16.05
CA PRO A 441 36.31 -4.19 16.05
C PRO A 441 36.09 -4.96 17.37
N VAL A 442 34.81 -5.10 17.75
CA VAL A 442 34.39 -5.73 19.01
C VAL A 442 33.91 -7.14 18.75
N LEU A 443 34.40 -8.12 19.49
CA LEU A 443 33.93 -9.50 19.40
C LEU A 443 32.47 -9.61 19.92
N TYR A 444 31.58 -10.11 19.08
CA TYR A 444 30.17 -10.33 19.39
C TYR A 444 29.71 -11.64 18.74
N SER A 445 29.19 -12.58 19.53
CA SER A 445 28.66 -13.87 19.02
C SER A 445 29.56 -14.56 17.98
N ASN A 446 30.85 -14.69 18.28
CA ASN A 446 31.90 -15.31 17.44
C ASN A 446 32.23 -14.54 16.14
N VAL A 447 31.79 -13.31 15.97
CA VAL A 447 32.19 -12.44 14.86
C VAL A 447 32.74 -11.11 15.40
N TYR A 448 33.63 -10.47 14.64
CA TYR A 448 34.09 -9.13 14.97
C TYR A 448 33.18 -8.08 14.28
N MET A 449 32.53 -7.27 15.08
CA MET A 449 31.62 -6.20 14.61
C MET A 449 32.32 -4.84 14.69
N PRO A 450 32.18 -3.95 13.69
CA PRO A 450 32.66 -2.57 13.77
C PRO A 450 32.12 -1.87 15.02
N LYS A 451 32.97 -1.16 15.75
CA LYS A 451 32.66 -0.57 17.06
C LYS A 451 31.42 0.33 17.03
N ALA A 452 31.27 1.17 15.99
CA ALA A 452 30.13 2.08 15.84
C ALA A 452 28.79 1.30 15.70
N LEU A 453 28.81 0.19 14.96
CA LEU A 453 27.62 -0.66 14.81
C LEU A 453 27.35 -1.46 16.09
N PHE A 454 28.40 -1.99 16.74
CA PHE A 454 28.26 -2.70 18.01
C PHE A 454 27.62 -1.86 19.10
N SER A 455 27.97 -0.58 19.21
CA SER A 455 27.38 0.34 20.19
C SER A 455 25.89 0.57 20.00
N ARG A 456 25.36 0.29 18.82
CA ARG A 456 23.94 0.47 18.45
C ARG A 456 23.24 -0.84 18.08
N LYS A 457 23.86 -1.99 18.29
CA LYS A 457 23.35 -3.29 17.83
C LYS A 457 21.93 -3.64 18.31
N ASP A 458 21.53 -3.12 19.48
CA ASP A 458 20.22 -3.38 20.08
C ASP A 458 19.22 -2.24 19.85
N SER A 459 19.66 -1.09 19.30
CA SER A 459 18.83 0.11 19.10
C SER A 459 18.66 0.50 17.62
N ALA A 460 19.66 0.23 16.77
CA ALA A 460 19.50 0.47 15.33
C ALA A 460 18.63 -0.64 14.73
N THR A 461 17.56 -0.25 14.03
CA THR A 461 16.61 -1.19 13.41
C THR A 461 16.55 -1.02 11.90
N ASP A 462 16.37 -2.15 11.21
CA ASP A 462 16.14 -2.16 9.76
C ASP A 462 14.69 -1.78 9.39
N TRP A 463 14.37 -1.91 8.11
CA TRP A 463 13.05 -1.56 7.55
C TRP A 463 11.88 -2.38 8.12
N HIS A 464 12.15 -3.57 8.67
CA HIS A 464 11.17 -4.47 9.28
C HIS A 464 11.21 -4.44 10.82
N GLY A 465 12.01 -3.53 11.40
CA GLY A 465 12.16 -3.41 12.85
C GLY A 465 13.07 -4.46 13.48
N SER A 466 13.87 -5.21 12.69
CA SER A 466 14.91 -6.07 13.25
C SER A 466 16.06 -5.21 13.77
N THR A 467 16.50 -5.44 15.02
CA THR A 467 17.73 -4.82 15.51
C THR A 467 18.94 -5.32 14.71
N ALA A 468 20.03 -4.56 14.69
CA ALA A 468 21.24 -5.00 14.00
C ALA A 468 21.77 -6.34 14.57
N ALA A 469 21.65 -6.57 15.89
CA ALA A 469 21.96 -7.86 16.50
C ALA A 469 21.04 -8.98 15.98
N GLY A 470 19.73 -8.74 15.89
CA GLY A 470 18.74 -9.70 15.37
C GLY A 470 18.95 -10.02 13.88
N ALA A 471 19.19 -8.99 13.06
CA ALA A 471 19.46 -9.14 11.64
C ALA A 471 20.78 -9.91 11.38
N LEU A 472 21.83 -9.65 12.16
CA LEU A 472 23.07 -10.40 12.10
C LEU A 472 22.85 -11.88 12.46
N SER A 473 22.15 -12.14 13.58
CA SER A 473 21.84 -13.52 14.00
C SER A 473 21.07 -14.27 12.91
N LYS A 474 20.12 -13.60 12.26
CA LYS A 474 19.38 -14.17 11.13
C LYS A 474 20.30 -14.48 9.94
N ALA A 475 21.17 -13.55 9.55
CA ALA A 475 22.12 -13.76 8.45
C ALA A 475 23.04 -14.94 8.72
N LEU A 476 23.59 -15.05 9.94
CA LEU A 476 24.44 -16.18 10.36
C LEU A 476 23.69 -17.52 10.34
N SER A 477 22.40 -17.53 10.66
CA SER A 477 21.59 -18.76 10.60
C SER A 477 21.31 -19.21 9.16
N ILE A 478 21.23 -18.27 8.21
CA ILE A 478 20.93 -18.52 6.79
C ILE A 478 22.21 -18.92 6.04
N ALA A 479 23.34 -18.31 6.39
CA ALA A 479 24.65 -18.54 5.78
C ALA A 479 25.70 -18.76 6.88
N PRO A 480 25.82 -19.98 7.45
CA PRO A 480 26.70 -20.26 8.60
C PRO A 480 28.17 -19.90 8.35
N GLY A 481 28.68 -20.06 7.12
CA GLY A 481 30.05 -19.69 6.76
C GLY A 481 30.39 -18.20 6.92
N LEU A 482 29.40 -17.34 7.04
CA LEU A 482 29.61 -15.94 7.43
C LEU A 482 30.29 -15.80 8.78
N SER A 483 30.09 -16.74 9.72
CA SER A 483 30.74 -16.72 11.02
C SER A 483 32.26 -16.81 10.89
N GLU A 484 32.76 -17.69 10.03
CA GLU A 484 34.22 -17.86 9.79
C GLU A 484 34.79 -16.58 9.14
N LEU A 485 34.14 -16.08 8.10
CA LEU A 485 34.55 -14.87 7.39
C LEU A 485 34.62 -13.66 8.34
N LEU A 486 33.58 -13.42 9.12
CA LEU A 486 33.48 -12.26 10.01
C LEU A 486 34.27 -12.42 11.30
N SER A 487 34.81 -13.62 11.61
CA SER A 487 35.74 -13.84 12.72
C SER A 487 37.15 -13.38 12.43
N VAL A 488 37.47 -13.00 11.16
CA VAL A 488 38.80 -12.60 10.73
C VAL A 488 38.77 -11.18 10.15
N PRO A 489 39.05 -10.13 10.94
CA PRO A 489 39.00 -8.74 10.47
C PRO A 489 39.91 -8.40 9.27
N SER A 490 40.97 -9.20 9.06
CA SER A 490 41.87 -9.08 7.90
C SER A 490 41.37 -9.80 6.64
N HIS A 491 40.23 -10.51 6.72
CA HIS A 491 39.66 -11.18 5.56
C HIS A 491 39.22 -10.13 4.48
N PRO A 492 39.53 -10.34 3.20
CA PRO A 492 39.21 -9.35 2.14
C PRO A 492 37.73 -8.94 2.07
N LEU A 493 36.82 -9.85 2.40
CA LEU A 493 35.39 -9.59 2.38
C LEU A 493 34.84 -9.02 3.70
N TYR A 494 35.65 -8.87 4.75
CA TYR A 494 35.20 -8.41 6.05
C TYR A 494 34.53 -7.02 5.95
N GLN A 495 35.22 -6.04 5.37
CA GLN A 495 34.69 -4.68 5.18
C GLN A 495 33.49 -4.64 4.20
N PRO A 496 33.57 -5.26 2.99
CA PRO A 496 32.43 -5.34 2.09
C PRO A 496 31.16 -5.93 2.74
N CYS A 497 31.28 -6.97 3.55
CA CYS A 497 30.17 -7.57 4.28
C CYS A 497 29.49 -6.58 5.24
N TRP A 498 30.25 -5.83 6.03
CA TRP A 498 29.68 -4.86 6.97
C TRP A 498 29.07 -3.65 6.27
N LEU A 499 29.66 -3.19 5.16
CA LEU A 499 29.07 -2.12 4.35
C LEU A 499 27.74 -2.59 3.72
N ALA A 500 27.70 -3.81 3.17
CA ALA A 500 26.48 -4.40 2.64
C ALA A 500 25.44 -4.64 3.74
N PHE A 501 25.86 -4.99 4.97
CA PHE A 501 24.95 -5.12 6.10
C PHE A 501 24.34 -3.78 6.50
N LEU A 502 25.10 -2.72 6.57
CA LEU A 502 24.54 -1.37 6.83
C LEU A 502 23.58 -0.94 5.73
N ARG A 503 23.95 -1.20 4.48
CA ARG A 503 23.19 -0.77 3.29
C ARG A 503 21.94 -1.62 3.06
N GLY A 504 22.03 -2.95 3.18
CA GLY A 504 21.01 -3.92 2.78
C GLY A 504 20.53 -4.86 3.89
N GLY A 505 20.92 -4.62 5.16
CA GLY A 505 20.55 -5.49 6.29
C GLY A 505 21.09 -6.90 6.15
N ALA A 506 20.38 -7.87 6.74
CA ALA A 506 20.71 -9.29 6.62
C ALA A 506 20.75 -9.76 5.16
N GLN A 507 19.90 -9.21 4.30
CA GLN A 507 19.82 -9.56 2.88
C GLN A 507 21.08 -9.14 2.12
N GLY A 508 21.57 -7.92 2.33
CA GLY A 508 22.82 -7.44 1.75
C GLY A 508 24.04 -8.22 2.21
N LEU A 509 24.09 -8.55 3.51
CA LEU A 509 25.18 -9.36 4.07
C LEU A 509 25.24 -10.76 3.46
N VAL A 510 24.11 -11.46 3.39
CA VAL A 510 24.00 -12.80 2.79
C VAL A 510 24.34 -12.76 1.30
N TYR A 511 23.89 -11.75 0.58
CA TYR A 511 24.18 -11.59 -0.85
C TYR A 511 25.69 -11.49 -1.14
N VAL A 512 26.43 -10.65 -0.40
CA VAL A 512 27.89 -10.52 -0.59
C VAL A 512 28.61 -11.83 -0.30
N TYR A 513 28.17 -12.57 0.71
CA TYR A 513 28.71 -13.89 1.02
C TYR A 513 28.48 -14.86 -0.14
N ASP A 514 27.23 -14.96 -0.65
CA ASP A 514 26.84 -15.89 -1.73
C ASP A 514 27.59 -15.59 -3.03
N ALA A 515 27.74 -14.31 -3.38
CA ALA A 515 28.44 -13.88 -4.59
C ALA A 515 29.92 -14.28 -4.61
N ASN A 516 30.52 -14.49 -3.43
CA ASN A 516 31.93 -14.85 -3.31
C ASN A 516 32.16 -16.34 -2.90
N ALA A 517 31.14 -17.03 -2.39
CA ALA A 517 31.21 -18.45 -2.10
C ALA A 517 31.06 -19.34 -3.36
N SER A 518 30.51 -18.77 -4.42
CA SER A 518 30.28 -19.45 -5.71
C SER A 518 31.45 -19.26 -6.70
N SER A 519 32.47 -18.45 -6.34
CA SER A 519 33.73 -18.26 -7.08
C SER A 519 34.86 -19.07 -6.43
#